data_30b1884d8c96144903efd0801ae04527
#
_entry.id   30b1884d8c96144903efd0801ae04527
#
_cell.length_a   1.000
_cell.length_b   1.000
_cell.length_c   1.000
_cell.angle_alpha   90.00
_cell.angle_beta   90.00
_cell.angle_gamma   90.00
#
_symmetry.space_group_name_H-M   'P 1'
#
loop_
_entity.id
_entity.type
_entity.pdbx_description
1 polymer ?
#
loop_
_entity_poly.entity_id
_entity_poly.type
_entity_poly.pdbx_seq_one_letter_code
_entity_poly.pdbx_strand_id
1 'polypeptide(L)'
;SGDGASGRWYLARDYNVFVAAKTDLTPQGASMPAPYMTNRAGRTVYAFMSDTAATSSKLPVSACADKCLEAWPAWPAPPALETLILPASLKLADFGVFERTSAGTSVKQLTYRGYPLYFHTPDVAPGATSGHMSGAWRAIDPAMFAATTP
;
A
#
# COMPACT_ATOMS: atom_id res chain seq x y z
N SER A 1 -1.52 7.18 -32.40
CA SER A 1 -2.21 6.79 -31.48
C SER A 1 -1.95 7.44 -30.21
N GLY A 2 -1.62 8.35 -30.05
CA GLY A 2 -1.40 8.74 -28.74
C GLY A 2 -0.60 7.77 -27.95
N ASP A 3 -0.13 6.75 -28.63
CA ASP A 3 0.51 5.77 -27.87
C ASP A 3 1.82 6.15 -27.41
N GLY A 4 2.53 6.88 -28.16
CA GLY A 4 3.77 7.38 -27.68
C GLY A 4 3.53 8.21 -26.45
N ALA A 5 2.53 9.01 -26.53
CA ALA A 5 2.17 9.84 -25.41
C ALA A 5 1.52 9.01 -24.34
N SER A 6 1.11 7.84 -24.65
CA SER A 6 0.32 7.07 -23.72
C SER A 6 1.11 6.54 -22.55
N GLY A 7 2.42 6.56 -22.57
CA GLY A 7 3.18 6.20 -21.39
C GLY A 7 2.79 7.00 -20.18
N ARG A 8 2.46 8.26 -20.34
CA ARG A 8 2.04 9.10 -19.23
C ARG A 8 0.65 8.76 -18.73
N TRP A 9 -0.18 8.27 -19.60
CA TRP A 9 -1.51 7.84 -19.19
C TRP A 9 -1.44 6.67 -18.24
N TYR A 10 -0.58 5.70 -18.55
CA TYR A 10 -0.44 4.54 -17.68
C TYR A 10 0.06 4.94 -16.31
N LEU A 11 1.01 5.84 -16.24
CA LEU A 11 1.52 6.31 -14.96
C LEU A 11 0.42 6.94 -14.11
N ALA A 12 -0.42 7.77 -14.73
CA ALA A 12 -1.51 8.40 -14.00
C ALA A 12 -2.51 7.37 -13.47
N ARG A 13 -2.73 6.31 -14.23
CA ARG A 13 -3.67 5.28 -13.83
C ARG A 13 -3.15 4.40 -12.72
N ASP A 14 -1.84 4.30 -12.58
CA ASP A 14 -1.25 3.44 -11.57
C ASP A 14 -1.46 3.95 -10.15
N TYR A 15 -1.97 5.15 -10.00
CA TYR A 15 -2.21 5.74 -8.68
C TYR A 15 -3.65 5.62 -8.21
N ASN A 16 -4.41 4.72 -8.77
CA ASN A 16 -5.74 4.40 -8.26
C ASN A 16 -5.64 3.44 -7.09
N VAL A 17 -6.41 3.70 -6.05
CA VAL A 17 -6.52 2.83 -4.89
C VAL A 17 -7.94 2.28 -4.85
N PHE A 18 -8.07 1.00 -4.60
CA PHE A 18 -9.36 0.33 -4.51
C PHE A 18 -9.47 -0.42 -3.20
N VAL A 19 -10.71 -0.69 -2.80
CA VAL A 19 -10.99 -1.55 -1.65
C VAL A 19 -11.84 -2.71 -2.15
N ALA A 20 -11.34 -3.92 -1.95
CA ALA A 20 -12.05 -5.14 -2.27
C ALA A 20 -12.40 -5.86 -0.96
N ALA A 21 -13.04 -7.00 -1.02
CA ALA A 21 -13.37 -7.78 0.16
C ALA A 21 -13.12 -9.26 -0.10
N LYS A 22 -12.66 -9.97 0.91
CA LYS A 22 -12.32 -11.36 0.77
C LYS A 22 -12.55 -12.12 2.07
N THR A 23 -13.20 -13.28 1.98
CA THR A 23 -13.53 -14.09 3.14
C THR A 23 -12.29 -14.62 3.86
N ASP A 24 -11.24 -14.92 3.10
CA ASP A 24 -10.00 -15.46 3.68
C ASP A 24 -9.34 -14.53 4.67
N LEU A 25 -9.65 -13.24 4.59
CA LEU A 25 -9.08 -12.24 5.49
C LEU A 25 -9.98 -11.98 6.70
N THR A 26 -11.15 -12.61 6.71
CA THR A 26 -12.13 -12.39 7.77
C THR A 26 -11.67 -13.03 9.06
N PRO A 27 -11.69 -12.33 10.18
CA PRO A 27 -11.36 -12.94 11.45
C PRO A 27 -12.24 -14.14 11.74
N GLN A 28 -11.70 -15.12 12.44
CA GLN A 28 -12.42 -16.32 12.77
C GLN A 28 -13.70 -15.99 13.52
N GLY A 29 -14.82 -16.54 13.05
CA GLY A 29 -16.13 -16.30 13.66
C GLY A 29 -16.90 -15.14 13.06
N ALA A 30 -16.28 -14.33 12.22
CA ALA A 30 -16.98 -13.26 11.53
C ALA A 30 -17.70 -13.82 10.31
N SER A 31 -18.83 -13.23 9.97
CA SER A 31 -19.67 -13.72 8.86
C SER A 31 -19.52 -12.91 7.58
N MET A 32 -18.86 -11.77 7.62
CA MET A 32 -18.73 -10.90 6.45
C MET A 32 -17.31 -10.87 5.91
N PRO A 33 -17.13 -10.78 4.58
CA PRO A 33 -15.79 -10.66 4.01
C PRO A 33 -15.08 -9.41 4.53
N ALA A 34 -13.80 -9.56 4.84
CA ALA A 34 -13.02 -8.41 5.30
C ALA A 34 -12.59 -7.56 4.11
N PRO A 35 -12.68 -6.23 4.22
CA PRO A 35 -12.19 -5.35 3.17
C PRO A 35 -10.66 -5.33 3.16
N TYR A 36 -10.08 -5.12 1.99
CA TYR A 36 -8.63 -4.96 1.86
C TYR A 36 -8.30 -4.01 0.71
N MET A 37 -7.20 -3.32 0.85
CA MET A 37 -6.77 -2.31 -0.10
C MET A 37 -6.01 -2.96 -1.26
N THR A 38 -6.25 -2.48 -2.48
CA THR A 38 -5.54 -2.93 -3.67
C THR A 38 -5.13 -1.74 -4.52
N ASN A 39 -4.21 -1.99 -5.46
CA ASN A 39 -3.93 -1.02 -6.50
C ASN A 39 -4.92 -1.23 -7.65
N ARG A 40 -4.72 -0.48 -8.74
CA ARG A 40 -5.60 -0.55 -9.91
C ARG A 40 -5.65 -1.93 -10.54
N ALA A 41 -4.56 -2.66 -10.51
CA ALA A 41 -4.51 -4.00 -11.08
C ALA A 41 -5.14 -5.07 -10.17
N GLY A 42 -5.67 -4.68 -9.02
CA GLY A 42 -6.22 -5.63 -8.05
C GLY A 42 -5.17 -6.28 -7.17
N ARG A 43 -3.94 -5.77 -7.21
CA ARG A 43 -2.85 -6.32 -6.42
C ARG A 43 -2.98 -5.86 -4.98
N THR A 44 -2.92 -6.81 -4.06
CA THR A 44 -3.12 -6.54 -2.63
C THR A 44 -1.98 -5.69 -2.06
N VAL A 45 -2.35 -4.72 -1.24
CA VAL A 45 -1.41 -3.83 -0.55
C VAL A 45 -1.24 -4.31 0.87
N TYR A 46 0.01 -4.32 1.34
CA TYR A 46 0.36 -4.84 2.66
C TYR A 46 1.06 -3.79 3.50
N ALA A 47 0.95 -3.94 4.81
CA ALA A 47 1.79 -3.24 5.79
C ALA A 47 2.62 -4.27 6.54
N PHE A 48 3.81 -3.85 6.94
CA PHE A 48 4.70 -4.67 7.75
C PHE A 48 4.60 -4.20 9.20
N MET A 49 4.11 -5.05 10.07
CA MET A 49 3.87 -4.65 11.45
C MET A 49 5.16 -4.41 12.24
N SER A 50 6.29 -4.84 11.72
CA SER A 50 7.59 -4.52 12.31
C SER A 50 8.10 -3.12 11.92
N ASP A 51 7.45 -2.47 10.94
CA ASP A 51 7.75 -1.09 10.64
C ASP A 51 7.21 -0.19 11.74
N THR A 52 7.81 0.99 11.88
CA THR A 52 7.30 1.99 12.81
C THR A 52 6.52 3.03 12.03
N ALA A 53 5.26 3.24 12.40
CA ALA A 53 4.41 4.19 11.72
C ALA A 53 4.87 5.62 11.93
N ALA A 54 4.66 6.46 10.92
CA ALA A 54 4.90 7.90 11.05
C ALA A 54 3.95 8.50 12.09
N THR A 55 4.41 9.54 12.74
CA THR A 55 3.58 10.36 13.62
C THR A 55 3.59 11.80 13.10
N SER A 56 2.86 12.68 13.77
CA SER A 56 2.88 14.09 13.40
C SER A 56 4.26 14.73 13.53
N SER A 57 5.16 14.10 14.31
CA SER A 57 6.48 14.66 14.57
C SER A 57 7.63 13.77 14.09
N LYS A 58 7.35 12.57 13.59
CA LYS A 58 8.41 11.64 13.18
C LYS A 58 8.06 10.95 11.87
N LEU A 59 9.09 10.75 11.05
CA LEU A 59 8.95 9.96 9.83
C LEU A 59 8.81 8.49 10.17
N PRO A 60 8.21 7.70 9.27
CA PRO A 60 8.13 6.26 9.49
C PRO A 60 9.52 5.63 9.40
N VAL A 61 9.67 4.48 10.03
CA VAL A 61 10.89 3.68 9.93
C VAL A 61 10.52 2.34 9.33
N SER A 62 11.16 2.00 8.21
CA SER A 62 10.92 0.73 7.54
C SER A 62 11.92 -0.31 8.02
N ALA A 63 11.42 -1.46 8.44
CA ALA A 63 12.26 -2.61 8.77
C ALA A 63 12.50 -3.50 7.55
N CYS A 64 11.90 -3.17 6.40
CA CYS A 64 12.04 -3.93 5.17
C CYS A 64 13.00 -3.19 4.23
N ALA A 65 14.16 -3.77 3.99
CA ALA A 65 15.20 -3.19 3.13
C ALA A 65 15.91 -4.29 2.36
N ASP A 66 16.59 -3.91 1.28
CA ASP A 66 17.43 -4.81 0.49
C ASP A 66 16.65 -6.06 0.03
N LYS A 67 17.03 -7.25 0.48
CA LYS A 67 16.36 -8.47 0.06
C LYS A 67 14.89 -8.52 0.44
N CYS A 68 14.53 -7.89 1.53
CA CYS A 68 13.12 -7.81 1.90
C CYS A 68 12.31 -7.11 0.80
N LEU A 69 12.85 -6.06 0.21
CA LEU A 69 12.17 -5.32 -0.85
C LEU A 69 12.07 -6.12 -2.16
N GLU A 70 12.85 -7.18 -2.32
CA GLU A 70 12.69 -8.06 -3.49
C GLU A 70 11.41 -8.87 -3.40
N ALA A 71 11.09 -9.36 -2.21
CA ALA A 71 9.84 -10.11 -1.98
C ALA A 71 8.66 -9.19 -1.70
N TRP A 72 8.92 -8.02 -1.14
CA TRP A 72 7.90 -7.06 -0.72
C TRP A 72 8.20 -5.68 -1.30
N PRO A 73 7.96 -5.49 -2.62
CA PRO A 73 8.28 -4.20 -3.26
C PRO A 73 7.47 -3.06 -2.65
N ALA A 74 8.12 -1.92 -2.48
CA ALA A 74 7.44 -0.73 -1.99
C ALA A 74 6.44 -0.22 -3.04
N TRP A 75 5.30 0.32 -2.58
CA TRP A 75 4.36 0.98 -3.49
C TRP A 75 4.86 2.40 -3.73
N PRO A 76 5.30 2.72 -4.95
CA PRO A 76 5.84 4.05 -5.22
C PRO A 76 4.78 5.12 -5.04
N ALA A 77 5.14 6.22 -4.43
CA ALA A 77 4.24 7.36 -4.31
C ALA A 77 4.15 8.11 -5.64
N PRO A 78 3.00 8.72 -5.94
CA PRO A 78 2.89 9.55 -7.12
C PRO A 78 3.72 10.83 -6.98
N PRO A 79 4.04 11.50 -8.09
CA PRO A 79 4.78 12.76 -8.01
C PRO A 79 4.06 13.82 -7.16
N ALA A 80 2.74 13.80 -7.16
CA ALA A 80 1.94 14.67 -6.31
C ALA A 80 0.87 13.83 -5.62
N LEU A 81 0.83 13.90 -4.31
CA LEU A 81 -0.06 13.04 -3.52
C LEU A 81 -1.53 13.24 -3.88
N GLU A 82 -1.93 14.46 -4.21
CA GLU A 82 -3.31 14.76 -4.58
C GLU A 82 -3.73 14.11 -5.90
N THR A 83 -2.80 13.49 -6.64
CA THR A 83 -3.18 12.74 -7.84
C THR A 83 -3.69 11.34 -7.54
N LEU A 84 -3.64 10.91 -6.28
CA LEU A 84 -4.24 9.63 -5.91
C LEU A 84 -5.73 9.67 -6.18
N ILE A 85 -6.24 8.60 -6.77
CA ILE A 85 -7.67 8.43 -7.02
C ILE A 85 -8.20 7.44 -6.01
N LEU A 86 -9.05 7.89 -5.12
CA LEU A 86 -9.51 7.12 -3.96
C LEU A 86 -11.00 6.85 -4.05
N PRO A 87 -11.44 5.69 -3.57
CA PRO A 87 -12.88 5.47 -3.37
C PRO A 87 -13.38 6.33 -2.22
N ALA A 88 -14.71 6.49 -2.13
CA ALA A 88 -15.32 7.37 -1.13
C ALA A 88 -15.00 6.94 0.31
N SER A 89 -14.67 5.67 0.51
CA SER A 89 -14.37 5.14 1.83
C SER A 89 -12.97 5.50 2.34
N LEU A 90 -12.12 6.05 1.48
CA LEU A 90 -10.76 6.42 1.86
C LEU A 90 -10.58 7.93 1.79
N LYS A 91 -9.70 8.46 2.63
CA LYS A 91 -9.43 9.88 2.71
C LYS A 91 -7.98 10.16 2.33
N LEU A 92 -7.78 11.18 1.51
CA LEU A 92 -6.43 11.57 1.11
C LEU A 92 -5.56 11.93 2.33
N ALA A 93 -6.15 12.49 3.36
CA ALA A 93 -5.40 12.85 4.57
C ALA A 93 -4.77 11.65 5.28
N ASP A 94 -5.24 10.44 5.01
CA ASP A 94 -4.67 9.23 5.60
C ASP A 94 -3.45 8.73 4.83
N PHE A 95 -3.15 9.30 3.67
CA PHE A 95 -2.00 8.90 2.86
C PHE A 95 -0.87 9.89 2.99
N GLY A 96 0.35 9.41 2.84
CA GLY A 96 1.54 10.24 2.91
C GLY A 96 2.65 9.68 2.05
N VAL A 97 3.79 10.34 2.08
CA VAL A 97 4.95 9.94 1.31
C VAL A 97 6.14 9.76 2.26
N PHE A 98 6.85 8.66 2.09
CA PHE A 98 8.04 8.35 2.86
C PHE A 98 9.20 8.23 1.88
N GLU A 99 10.17 9.13 1.99
CA GLU A 99 11.37 9.06 1.16
C GLU A 99 12.40 8.21 1.85
N ARG A 100 12.94 7.23 1.12
CA ARG A 100 13.92 6.31 1.66
C ARG A 100 15.01 6.06 0.64
N THR A 101 16.18 5.64 1.11
CA THR A 101 17.27 5.23 0.25
C THR A 101 17.34 3.71 0.24
N SER A 102 17.35 3.13 -0.96
CA SER A 102 17.47 1.70 -1.13
C SER A 102 18.49 1.44 -2.22
N ALA A 103 19.50 0.65 -1.93
CA ALA A 103 20.57 0.33 -2.87
C ALA A 103 21.22 1.58 -3.48
N GLY A 104 21.37 2.63 -2.67
CA GLY A 104 21.98 3.88 -3.11
C GLY A 104 21.05 4.80 -3.88
N THR A 105 19.79 4.43 -4.06
CA THR A 105 18.81 5.22 -4.81
C THR A 105 17.74 5.73 -3.86
N SER A 106 17.40 7.01 -3.99
CA SER A 106 16.30 7.58 -3.22
C SER A 106 14.98 7.22 -3.90
N VAL A 107 14.05 6.67 -3.14
CA VAL A 107 12.71 6.33 -3.63
C VAL A 107 11.67 6.91 -2.68
N LYS A 108 10.52 7.29 -3.25
CA LYS A 108 9.39 7.78 -2.46
C LYS A 108 8.35 6.67 -2.40
N GLN A 109 8.01 6.27 -1.19
CA GLN A 109 7.06 5.20 -0.93
C GLN A 109 5.79 5.76 -0.34
N LEU A 110 4.65 5.26 -0.81
CA LEU A 110 3.35 5.68 -0.30
C LEU A 110 3.14 5.11 1.10
N THR A 111 2.48 5.88 1.96
CA THR A 111 2.12 5.42 3.30
C THR A 111 0.62 5.54 3.51
N TYR A 112 0.07 4.73 4.40
CA TYR A 112 -1.32 4.80 4.83
C TYR A 112 -1.35 4.81 6.35
N ARG A 113 -1.93 5.86 6.92
CA ARG A 113 -1.98 6.08 8.37
C ARG A 113 -0.62 5.88 9.03
N GLY A 114 0.41 6.35 8.34
CA GLY A 114 1.78 6.32 8.82
C GLY A 114 2.58 5.08 8.49
N TYR A 115 1.95 4.00 8.05
CA TYR A 115 2.66 2.77 7.70
C TYR A 115 3.07 2.77 6.24
N PRO A 116 4.36 2.47 5.93
CA PRO A 116 4.79 2.27 4.55
C PRO A 116 4.01 1.12 3.89
N LEU A 117 3.69 1.29 2.62
CA LEU A 117 2.87 0.34 1.87
C LEU A 117 3.74 -0.50 0.94
N TYR A 118 3.41 -1.79 0.84
CA TYR A 118 4.18 -2.76 0.07
C TYR A 118 3.24 -3.65 -0.74
N PHE A 119 3.82 -4.30 -1.75
CA PHE A 119 3.17 -5.42 -2.45
C PHE A 119 3.89 -6.71 -2.08
N HIS A 120 3.32 -7.84 -2.48
CA HIS A 120 3.96 -9.15 -2.29
C HIS A 120 4.21 -9.78 -3.65
N THR A 121 5.46 -10.05 -3.97
CA THR A 121 5.84 -10.53 -5.31
C THR A 121 5.06 -11.75 -5.77
N PRO A 122 4.79 -12.77 -4.91
CA PRO A 122 4.00 -13.93 -5.36
C PRO A 122 2.55 -13.64 -5.69
N ASP A 123 2.02 -12.48 -5.31
CA ASP A 123 0.63 -12.13 -5.63
C ASP A 123 0.56 -11.65 -7.08
N VAL A 124 0.55 -12.58 -8.02
CA VAL A 124 0.60 -12.25 -9.45
C VAL A 124 -0.78 -12.11 -10.08
N ALA A 125 -1.83 -12.48 -9.39
CA ALA A 125 -3.20 -12.37 -9.89
C ALA A 125 -4.03 -11.45 -9.02
N PRO A 126 -5.00 -10.71 -9.60
CA PRO A 126 -5.91 -9.89 -8.80
C PRO A 126 -6.61 -10.75 -7.73
N GLY A 127 -6.70 -10.23 -6.53
CA GLY A 127 -7.34 -10.94 -5.43
C GLY A 127 -6.43 -11.91 -4.67
N ALA A 128 -5.20 -12.12 -5.12
CA ALA A 128 -4.26 -12.95 -4.36
C ALA A 128 -3.84 -12.22 -3.09
N THR A 129 -3.83 -12.95 -1.97
CA THR A 129 -3.49 -12.40 -0.66
C THR A 129 -2.53 -13.32 0.08
N SER A 130 -1.58 -13.91 -0.64
CA SER A 130 -0.69 -14.92 -0.08
C SER A 130 0.26 -14.38 0.98
N GLY A 131 0.44 -13.07 1.05
CA GLY A 131 1.28 -12.46 2.06
C GLY A 131 0.59 -12.16 3.37
N HIS A 132 -0.75 -12.24 3.40
CA HIS A 132 -1.48 -11.91 4.63
C HIS A 132 -1.16 -12.93 5.73
N MET A 133 -0.82 -12.41 6.90
CA MET A 133 -0.42 -13.22 8.06
C MET A 133 0.90 -13.97 7.88
N SER A 134 1.67 -13.62 6.86
CA SER A 134 3.03 -14.14 6.71
C SER A 134 3.92 -13.38 7.70
N GLY A 135 4.20 -13.98 8.84
CA GLY A 135 4.91 -13.28 9.90
C GLY A 135 4.16 -12.00 10.31
N ALA A 136 4.84 -10.88 10.25
CA ALA A 136 4.28 -9.59 10.63
C ALA A 136 3.60 -8.85 9.47
N TRP A 137 3.41 -9.49 8.32
CA TRP A 137 2.77 -8.87 7.17
C TRP A 137 1.26 -9.01 7.24
N ARG A 138 0.57 -7.93 6.87
CA ARG A 138 -0.90 -7.90 6.87
C ARG A 138 -1.41 -7.17 5.63
N ALA A 139 -2.39 -7.76 4.93
CA ALA A 139 -3.17 -7.03 3.95
C ALA A 139 -3.89 -5.89 4.68
N ILE A 140 -4.00 -4.74 4.04
CA ILE A 140 -4.51 -3.55 4.73
C ILE A 140 -6.02 -3.49 4.67
N ASP A 141 -6.66 -3.68 5.81
CA ASP A 141 -8.05 -3.29 6.03
C ASP A 141 -8.05 -1.79 6.27
N PRO A 142 -8.85 -1.00 5.54
CA PRO A 142 -8.87 0.45 5.73
C PRO A 142 -9.13 0.91 7.17
N ALA A 143 -9.78 0.09 7.98
CA ALA A 143 -10.04 0.42 9.37
C ALA A 143 -8.93 -0.03 10.32
N MET A 144 -7.86 -0.61 9.79
CA MET A 144 -6.86 -1.33 10.55
C MET A 144 -6.05 -0.47 11.51
N PHE A 145 -5.70 0.71 11.11
CA PHE A 145 -4.90 1.60 11.94
C PHE A 145 -5.75 2.79 12.36
N ALA A 146 -5.43 3.36 13.52
CA ALA A 146 -6.09 4.59 13.92
C ALA A 146 -5.74 5.68 12.92
N ALA A 147 -6.69 6.55 12.62
CA ALA A 147 -6.42 7.68 11.75
C ALA A 147 -5.29 8.51 12.35
N THR A 148 -4.37 8.99 11.50
CA THR A 148 -3.28 9.84 11.93
C THR A 148 -3.88 11.17 12.38
N THR A 149 -3.72 11.50 13.66
CA THR A 149 -4.18 12.78 14.16
C THR A 149 -2.99 13.68 14.41
N PRO A 150 -3.14 14.96 14.14
CA PRO A 150 -2.08 15.91 14.46
C PRO A 150 -1.85 16.00 15.95
#